data_3d408d79797488b912b1bcf2f651c418
#
_entry.id   3d408d79797488b912b1bcf2f651c418
#
_cell.length_a   1.000
_cell.length_b   1.000
_cell.length_c   1.000
_cell.angle_alpha   90.00
_cell.angle_beta   90.00
_cell.angle_gamma   90.00
#
_symmetry.space_group_name_H-M   'P 1'
#
loop_
_entity.id
_entity.type
_entity.pdbx_description
1 polymer ?
#
loop_
_entity_poly.entity_id
_entity_poly.type
_entity_poly.pdbx_seq_one_letter_code
_entity_poly.pdbx_strand_id
1 'polypeptide(L)'
;MTPHEHHHDHAHAQGVDRYEQAFSKYNLHLHDENVVERVKSLLAGKREQYNTPEVLEFLLSTVELTTLKVTDSDESVLRMVEKYNRVAEDHPALPHFASICVYPRFAQIVAQSLEVEG
;
A
#
# COMPACT_ATOMS: atom_id res chain seq x y z
N MET A 1 -35.59 -25.80 -54.75
CA MET A 1 -34.93 -25.92 -53.40
C MET A 1 -33.82 -24.90 -53.34
N THR A 2 -34.13 -23.70 -52.85
CA THR A 2 -33.24 -22.54 -52.81
C THR A 2 -32.73 -22.39 -51.40
N PRO A 3 -31.42 -22.19 -51.14
CA PRO A 3 -30.90 -21.96 -49.83
C PRO A 3 -31.19 -20.51 -49.39
N HIS A 4 -31.76 -20.37 -48.23
CA HIS A 4 -31.90 -19.08 -47.54
C HIS A 4 -30.54 -18.69 -46.96
N GLU A 5 -29.95 -17.63 -47.53
CA GLU A 5 -28.86 -16.91 -46.90
C GLU A 5 -29.43 -15.96 -45.80
N HIS A 6 -29.16 -16.26 -44.54
CA HIS A 6 -29.39 -15.35 -43.44
C HIS A 6 -28.21 -14.36 -43.35
N HIS A 7 -28.37 -13.19 -43.94
CA HIS A 7 -27.53 -12.03 -43.63
C HIS A 7 -27.90 -11.52 -42.24
N HIS A 8 -27.05 -11.77 -41.29
CA HIS A 8 -27.07 -11.03 -40.03
C HIS A 8 -26.35 -9.68 -40.21
N ASP A 9 -27.12 -8.67 -40.56
CA ASP A 9 -26.66 -7.28 -40.46
C ASP A 9 -26.52 -6.92 -38.97
N HIS A 10 -25.30 -7.07 -38.42
CA HIS A 10 -24.94 -6.44 -37.18
C HIS A 10 -24.69 -4.95 -37.46
N ALA A 11 -25.73 -4.13 -37.32
CA ALA A 11 -25.63 -2.70 -37.20
C ALA A 11 -24.83 -2.40 -35.92
N HIS A 12 -23.50 -2.22 -36.05
CA HIS A 12 -22.70 -1.62 -35.00
C HIS A 12 -23.20 -0.20 -34.82
N ALA A 13 -24.07 0.01 -33.81
CA ALA A 13 -24.34 1.30 -33.30
C ALA A 13 -23.00 1.90 -32.86
N GLN A 14 -22.56 2.96 -33.55
CA GLN A 14 -21.40 3.78 -33.21
C GLN A 14 -21.73 4.56 -31.93
N GLY A 15 -21.84 3.83 -30.82
CA GLY A 15 -21.77 4.42 -29.48
C GLY A 15 -20.30 4.76 -29.24
N VAL A 16 -20.01 6.01 -28.91
CA VAL A 16 -18.69 6.41 -28.43
C VAL A 16 -18.29 5.43 -27.33
N ASP A 17 -17.17 4.73 -27.52
CA ASP A 17 -16.68 3.78 -26.53
C ASP A 17 -16.49 4.53 -25.21
N ARG A 18 -17.28 4.15 -24.20
CA ARG A 18 -17.22 4.76 -22.87
C ARG A 18 -15.82 4.69 -22.24
N TYR A 19 -15.00 3.73 -22.64
CA TYR A 19 -13.62 3.60 -22.21
C TYR A 19 -12.73 4.65 -22.89
N GLU A 20 -12.87 4.86 -24.19
CA GLU A 20 -12.18 5.94 -24.88
C GLU A 20 -12.56 7.30 -24.29
N GLN A 21 -13.85 7.52 -24.02
CA GLN A 21 -14.31 8.74 -23.36
C GLN A 21 -13.73 8.91 -21.94
N ALA A 22 -13.59 7.83 -21.19
CA ALA A 22 -12.96 7.86 -19.87
C ALA A 22 -11.46 8.14 -19.97
N PHE A 23 -10.75 7.47 -20.87
CA PHE A 23 -9.31 7.61 -21.06
C PHE A 23 -8.91 8.96 -21.66
N SER A 24 -9.76 9.57 -22.51
CA SER A 24 -9.47 10.89 -23.08
C SER A 24 -9.30 12.01 -22.04
N LYS A 25 -9.72 11.79 -20.80
CA LYS A 25 -9.53 12.71 -19.68
C LYS A 25 -8.11 12.69 -19.10
N TYR A 26 -7.31 11.68 -19.45
CA TYR A 26 -5.99 11.46 -18.90
C TYR A 26 -4.93 11.47 -19.99
N ASN A 27 -3.73 11.92 -19.65
CA ASN A 27 -2.59 11.77 -20.53
C ASN A 27 -2.07 10.32 -20.41
N LEU A 28 -2.33 9.50 -21.42
CA LEU A 28 -1.88 8.11 -21.49
C LEU A 28 -0.46 7.95 -22.06
N HIS A 29 0.13 9.04 -22.58
CA HIS A 29 1.48 9.05 -23.13
C HIS A 29 2.49 9.53 -22.09
N LEU A 30 2.54 8.79 -20.96
CA LEU A 30 3.54 9.03 -19.93
C LEU A 30 4.80 8.24 -20.23
N HIS A 31 5.94 8.91 -20.27
CA HIS A 31 7.26 8.29 -20.33
C HIS A 31 7.86 8.27 -18.93
N ASP A 32 8.57 7.20 -18.57
CA ASP A 32 9.16 7.01 -17.25
C ASP A 32 10.04 8.19 -16.83
N GLU A 33 10.79 8.75 -17.76
CA GLU A 33 11.65 9.92 -17.51
C GLU A 33 10.83 11.14 -17.05
N ASN A 34 9.69 11.41 -17.67
CA ASN A 34 8.80 12.51 -17.30
C ASN A 34 8.19 12.31 -15.90
N VAL A 35 7.87 11.06 -15.57
CA VAL A 35 7.37 10.69 -14.22
C VAL A 35 8.46 10.93 -13.19
N VAL A 36 9.69 10.46 -13.45
CA VAL A 36 10.84 10.65 -12.56
C VAL A 36 11.13 12.15 -12.33
N GLU A 37 11.15 12.95 -13.38
CA GLU A 37 11.37 14.41 -13.26
C GLU A 37 10.25 15.09 -12.46
N ARG A 38 9.00 14.69 -12.70
CA ARG A 38 7.87 15.21 -11.95
C ARG A 38 7.95 14.86 -10.46
N VAL A 39 8.32 13.62 -10.13
CA VAL A 39 8.54 13.18 -8.76
C VAL A 39 9.68 13.96 -8.11
N LYS A 40 10.82 14.12 -8.77
CA LYS A 40 11.95 14.92 -8.28
C LYS A 40 11.52 16.37 -7.99
N SER A 41 10.77 16.96 -8.90
CA SER A 41 10.25 18.33 -8.74
C SER A 41 9.30 18.46 -7.55
N LEU A 42 8.41 17.47 -7.34
CA LEU A 42 7.49 17.44 -6.20
C LEU A 42 8.22 17.24 -4.85
N LEU A 43 9.33 16.51 -4.87
CA LEU A 43 10.12 16.22 -3.68
C LEU A 43 11.17 17.30 -3.38
N ALA A 44 11.42 18.22 -4.33
CA ALA A 44 12.40 19.28 -4.14
C ALA A 44 12.05 20.15 -2.91
N GLY A 45 12.97 20.25 -1.97
CA GLY A 45 12.78 20.98 -0.70
C GLY A 45 11.88 20.30 0.33
N LYS A 46 11.12 19.26 -0.06
CA LYS A 46 10.23 18.56 0.88
C LYS A 46 11.01 17.74 1.90
N ARG A 47 12.15 17.18 1.48
CA ARG A 47 12.99 16.37 2.37
C ARG A 47 13.49 17.18 3.54
N GLU A 48 14.04 18.38 3.30
CA GLU A 48 14.51 19.27 4.38
C GLU A 48 13.34 19.75 5.24
N GLN A 49 12.20 20.06 4.62
CA GLN A 49 11.00 20.52 5.32
C GLN A 49 10.43 19.48 6.28
N TYR A 50 10.46 18.20 5.93
CA TYR A 50 9.80 17.13 6.68
C TYR A 50 10.75 16.17 7.39
N ASN A 51 12.07 16.31 7.22
CA ASN A 51 13.04 15.48 7.95
C ASN A 51 13.39 16.13 9.30
N THR A 52 12.38 16.30 10.13
CA THR A 52 12.52 16.82 11.49
C THR A 52 12.13 15.74 12.50
N PRO A 53 12.67 15.78 13.74
CA PRO A 53 12.32 14.82 14.78
C PRO A 53 10.81 14.68 14.98
N GLU A 54 10.09 15.79 15.05
CA GLU A 54 8.64 15.82 15.31
C GLU A 54 7.85 15.11 14.20
N VAL A 55 8.24 15.32 12.93
CA VAL A 55 7.61 14.64 11.80
C VAL A 55 7.95 13.15 11.79
N LEU A 56 9.19 12.79 12.12
CA LEU A 56 9.60 11.39 12.17
C LEU A 56 8.90 10.64 13.31
N GLU A 57 8.75 11.24 14.48
CA GLU A 57 7.97 10.68 15.59
C GLU A 57 6.50 10.51 15.22
N PHE A 58 5.91 11.52 14.58
CA PHE A 58 4.54 11.40 14.07
C PHE A 58 4.42 10.25 13.08
N LEU A 59 5.33 10.13 12.11
CA LEU A 59 5.34 9.05 11.15
C LEU A 59 5.50 7.67 11.82
N LEU A 60 6.36 7.60 12.85
CA LEU A 60 6.55 6.37 13.62
C LEU A 60 5.25 5.93 14.29
N SER A 61 4.48 6.86 14.85
CA SER A 61 3.18 6.59 15.47
C SER A 61 2.10 6.12 14.47
N THR A 62 2.33 6.28 13.17
CA THR A 62 1.41 5.81 12.12
C THR A 62 1.84 4.49 11.48
N VAL A 63 2.96 3.92 11.89
CA VAL A 63 3.48 2.67 11.31
C VAL A 63 2.58 1.50 11.70
N GLU A 64 2.17 0.74 10.71
CA GLU A 64 1.63 -0.60 10.86
C GLU A 64 2.75 -1.63 10.69
N LEU A 65 3.15 -2.31 11.75
CA LEU A 65 4.15 -3.37 11.68
C LEU A 65 3.51 -4.63 11.09
N THR A 66 3.78 -4.89 9.82
CA THR A 66 3.03 -5.88 9.03
C THR A 66 3.89 -7.06 8.60
N THR A 67 3.38 -8.28 8.79
CA THR A 67 3.86 -9.48 8.11
C THR A 67 2.68 -10.31 7.61
N LEU A 68 2.66 -10.57 6.29
CA LEU A 68 1.61 -11.32 5.59
C LEU A 68 2.24 -12.29 4.59
N LYS A 69 3.38 -12.89 4.96
CA LYS A 69 4.08 -13.83 4.10
C LYS A 69 3.43 -15.21 4.21
N VAL A 70 3.35 -15.92 3.11
CA VAL A 70 2.87 -17.33 3.10
C VAL A 70 3.78 -18.25 3.90
N THR A 71 5.01 -17.82 4.18
CA THR A 71 6.01 -18.55 4.98
C THR A 71 6.01 -18.16 6.45
N ASP A 72 5.10 -17.29 6.89
CA ASP A 72 5.01 -16.91 8.30
C ASP A 72 4.64 -18.11 9.17
N SER A 73 5.31 -18.19 10.30
CA SER A 73 5.10 -19.19 11.34
C SER A 73 4.93 -18.51 12.70
N ASP A 74 4.44 -19.24 13.67
CA ASP A 74 4.31 -18.76 15.05
C ASP A 74 5.64 -18.20 15.56
N GLU A 75 6.75 -18.88 15.28
CA GLU A 75 8.10 -18.45 15.66
C GLU A 75 8.53 -17.16 14.93
N SER A 76 8.22 -16.99 13.64
CA SER A 76 8.60 -15.79 12.91
C SER A 76 7.83 -14.55 13.37
N VAL A 77 6.54 -14.74 13.70
CA VAL A 77 5.70 -13.68 14.24
C VAL A 77 6.13 -13.33 15.67
N LEU A 78 6.38 -14.32 16.52
CA LEU A 78 6.89 -14.10 17.87
C LEU A 78 8.20 -13.28 17.86
N ARG A 79 9.16 -13.66 17.04
CA ARG A 79 10.42 -12.89 16.90
C ARG A 79 10.20 -11.44 16.45
N MET A 80 9.20 -11.19 15.62
CA MET A 80 8.86 -9.83 15.20
C MET A 80 8.32 -9.01 16.39
N VAL A 81 7.43 -9.59 17.20
CA VAL A 81 6.87 -8.93 18.38
C VAL A 81 7.95 -8.69 19.44
N GLU A 82 8.78 -9.68 19.73
CA GLU A 82 9.91 -9.56 20.69
C GLU A 82 10.91 -8.48 20.27
N LYS A 83 11.14 -8.34 18.95
CA LYS A 83 11.97 -7.25 18.44
C LYS A 83 11.32 -5.90 18.67
N TYR A 84 10.02 -5.79 18.51
CA TYR A 84 9.29 -4.55 18.78
C TYR A 84 9.30 -4.21 20.27
N ASN A 85 9.04 -5.17 21.15
CA ASN A 85 9.10 -4.97 22.61
C ASN A 85 10.46 -4.42 23.04
N ARG A 86 11.57 -5.00 22.51
CA ARG A 86 12.93 -4.47 22.80
C ARG A 86 13.13 -3.05 22.31
N VAL A 87 12.64 -2.69 21.13
CA VAL A 87 12.74 -1.32 20.62
C VAL A 87 11.97 -0.35 21.54
N ALA A 88 10.79 -0.74 22.01
CA ALA A 88 10.00 0.07 22.92
C ALA A 88 10.67 0.23 24.30
N GLU A 89 11.28 -0.85 24.81
CA GLU A 89 12.06 -0.82 26.07
C GLU A 89 13.31 0.06 25.96
N ASP A 90 14.08 -0.09 24.87
CA ASP A 90 15.31 0.65 24.62
C ASP A 90 15.07 2.14 24.36
N HIS A 91 13.87 2.48 23.86
CA HIS A 91 13.51 3.84 23.46
C HIS A 91 12.14 4.29 24.01
N PRO A 92 11.97 4.38 25.34
CA PRO A 92 10.67 4.65 25.97
C PRO A 92 10.11 6.04 25.68
N ALA A 93 10.92 6.95 25.13
CA ALA A 93 10.49 8.29 24.74
C ALA A 93 9.89 8.34 23.33
N LEU A 94 10.05 7.29 22.53
CA LEU A 94 9.47 7.23 21.18
C LEU A 94 8.00 6.77 21.24
N PRO A 95 7.15 7.27 20.32
CA PRO A 95 5.77 6.80 20.24
C PRO A 95 5.72 5.33 19.80
N HIS A 96 4.68 4.64 20.24
CA HIS A 96 4.42 3.28 19.81
C HIS A 96 3.92 3.24 18.36
N PHE A 97 4.07 2.09 17.72
CA PHE A 97 3.48 1.85 16.40
C PHE A 97 1.95 1.85 16.50
N ALA A 98 1.29 2.25 15.40
CA ALA A 98 -0.17 2.30 15.35
C ALA A 98 -0.82 0.92 15.52
N SER A 99 -0.23 -0.11 14.92
CA SER A 99 -0.76 -1.47 14.99
C SER A 99 0.26 -2.53 14.57
N ILE A 100 -0.07 -3.80 14.87
CA ILE A 100 0.61 -4.97 14.33
C ILE A 100 -0.38 -5.73 13.44
N CYS A 101 -0.09 -5.82 12.15
CA CYS A 101 -0.93 -6.48 11.16
C CYS A 101 -0.37 -7.86 10.80
N VAL A 102 -1.14 -8.90 11.08
CA VAL A 102 -0.79 -10.31 10.81
C VAL A 102 -2.00 -11.07 10.28
N TYR A 103 -1.78 -12.26 9.72
CA TYR A 103 -2.90 -13.15 9.44
C TYR A 103 -3.66 -13.52 10.73
N PRO A 104 -5.00 -13.70 10.68
CA PRO A 104 -5.84 -13.92 11.86
C PRO A 104 -5.37 -15.07 12.77
N ARG A 105 -4.77 -16.13 12.21
CA ARG A 105 -4.24 -17.27 12.97
C ARG A 105 -3.14 -16.87 13.97
N PHE A 106 -2.45 -15.75 13.72
CA PHE A 106 -1.35 -15.29 14.57
C PHE A 106 -1.78 -14.22 15.58
N ALA A 107 -3.02 -13.75 15.52
CA ALA A 107 -3.49 -12.67 16.40
C ALA A 107 -3.33 -13.01 17.90
N GLN A 108 -3.57 -14.26 18.27
CA GLN A 108 -3.42 -14.70 19.66
C GLN A 108 -1.96 -14.63 20.13
N ILE A 109 -1.01 -15.04 19.30
CA ILE A 109 0.43 -14.96 19.62
C ILE A 109 0.84 -13.51 19.84
N VAL A 110 0.43 -12.61 18.93
CA VAL A 110 0.71 -11.17 19.07
C VAL A 110 0.15 -10.65 20.39
N ALA A 111 -1.14 -10.90 20.67
CA ALA A 111 -1.80 -10.43 21.89
C ALA A 111 -1.15 -10.94 23.18
N GLN A 112 -0.60 -12.17 23.17
CA GLN A 112 0.04 -12.77 24.35
C GLN A 112 1.51 -12.36 24.54
N SER A 113 2.16 -11.91 23.46
CA SER A 113 3.59 -11.60 23.46
C SER A 113 3.88 -10.09 23.47
N LEU A 114 2.89 -9.27 23.19
CA LEU A 114 3.04 -7.84 23.19
C LEU A 114 3.09 -7.33 24.64
N GLU A 115 4.21 -6.69 25.01
CA GLU A 115 4.46 -6.15 26.36
C GLU A 115 4.19 -4.63 26.44
N VAL A 116 3.95 -4.01 25.31
CA VAL A 116 3.68 -2.57 25.21
C VAL A 116 2.20 -2.34 25.38
N GLU A 117 1.83 -1.57 26.40
CA GLU A 117 0.45 -1.11 26.59
C GLU A 117 0.15 0.02 25.60
N GLY A 118 -0.97 -0.12 24.84
CA GLY A 118 -1.42 0.86 23.88
C GLY A 118 -2.26 1.98 24.48
#